data_7beb98119d3428a3dfdc5b0c0f1d92a5
#
_entry.id   7beb98119d3428a3dfdc5b0c0f1d92a5
#
_cell.length_a   1.000
_cell.length_b   1.000
_cell.length_c   1.000
_cell.angle_alpha   90.00
_cell.angle_beta   90.00
_cell.angle_gamma   90.00
#
_symmetry.space_group_name_H-M   'P 1'
#
loop_
_entity.id
_entity.type
_entity.pdbx_description
1 polymer ?
#
loop_
_entity_poly.entity_id
_entity_poly.type
_entity_poly.pdbx_seq_one_letter_code
_entity_poly.pdbx_strand_id
1 'polypeptide(L)'
;VLSGVGHSARDTYEMLHKRNVEMTVKPFAIGVRIEHDQAVIDESQYGVEPSSLGLGAAEYSLVYHDKETGRTAYSFCMCPGGQVVASASENGGVVVNGMSLYARDSGVANSAIVVNVGPDDFGTHPLDGVAFQREWERKAYELGGSNFHAPAQTVGQFLGLSPAPSVQDSTY
;
A
#
# COMPACT_ATOMS: atom_id res chain seq x y z
N VAL A 1 20.70 -8.73 -22.07
CA VAL A 1 20.93 -8.39 -20.67
C VAL A 1 19.60 -8.45 -19.92
N LEU A 2 19.54 -9.15 -18.81
CA LEU A 2 18.39 -9.16 -17.90
C LEU A 2 18.73 -8.28 -16.71
N SER A 3 17.79 -7.38 -16.32
CA SER A 3 17.90 -6.54 -15.12
C SER A 3 16.70 -6.80 -14.22
N GLY A 4 16.94 -7.17 -12.97
CA GLY A 4 15.92 -7.47 -11.95
C GLY A 4 16.10 -6.62 -10.70
N VAL A 5 16.44 -5.34 -10.86
CA VAL A 5 16.85 -4.44 -9.78
C VAL A 5 15.70 -3.97 -8.87
N GLY A 6 14.43 -4.20 -9.26
CA GLY A 6 13.25 -3.78 -8.50
C GLY A 6 13.01 -2.25 -8.57
N HIS A 7 11.90 -1.81 -7.94
CA HIS A 7 11.45 -0.41 -8.03
C HIS A 7 12.29 0.57 -7.18
N SER A 8 13.00 0.08 -6.18
CA SER A 8 13.80 0.93 -5.28
C SER A 8 15.15 1.34 -5.85
N ALA A 9 15.61 0.69 -6.94
CA ALA A 9 16.88 1.02 -7.60
C ALA A 9 16.74 2.24 -8.54
N ARG A 10 16.25 3.35 -8.01
CA ARG A 10 15.96 4.58 -8.78
C ARG A 10 17.20 5.22 -9.35
N ASP A 11 18.32 5.15 -8.64
CA ASP A 11 19.65 5.55 -9.11
C ASP A 11 20.10 4.79 -10.36
N THR A 12 19.78 3.49 -10.42
CA THR A 12 20.04 2.66 -11.61
C THR A 12 19.21 3.11 -12.80
N TYR A 13 17.92 3.41 -12.61
CA TYR A 13 17.09 3.96 -13.67
C TYR A 13 17.58 5.32 -14.17
N GLU A 14 17.98 6.20 -13.26
CA GLU A 14 18.57 7.49 -13.61
C GLU A 14 19.90 7.32 -14.38
N MET A 15 20.75 6.39 -13.95
CA MET A 15 22.00 6.08 -14.63
C MET A 15 21.78 5.53 -16.04
N LEU A 16 20.80 4.64 -16.23
CA LEU A 16 20.44 4.08 -17.53
C LEU A 16 19.90 5.18 -18.45
N HIS A 17 19.05 6.05 -17.95
CA HIS A 17 18.50 7.18 -18.70
C HIS A 17 19.62 8.13 -19.14
N LYS A 18 20.55 8.50 -18.25
CA LYS A 18 21.72 9.34 -18.56
C LYS A 18 22.64 8.71 -19.62
N ARG A 19 22.62 7.39 -19.78
CA ARG A 19 23.37 6.66 -20.79
C ARG A 19 22.57 6.45 -22.11
N ASN A 20 21.45 7.14 -22.26
CA ASN A 20 20.58 7.06 -23.41
C ASN A 20 20.03 5.63 -23.69
N VAL A 21 19.88 4.83 -22.65
CA VAL A 21 19.13 3.58 -22.76
C VAL A 21 17.66 3.95 -22.99
N GLU A 22 17.05 3.42 -24.02
CA GLU A 22 15.64 3.65 -24.32
C GLU A 22 14.77 3.15 -23.15
N MET A 23 13.90 4.00 -22.66
CA MET A 23 12.99 3.72 -21.55
C MET A 23 11.61 4.28 -21.87
N THR A 24 10.57 3.53 -21.54
CA THR A 24 9.19 3.95 -21.70
C THR A 24 8.52 4.09 -20.32
N VAL A 25 7.65 5.08 -20.22
CA VAL A 25 6.81 5.26 -19.03
C VAL A 25 5.81 4.10 -18.93
N LYS A 26 5.54 3.65 -17.70
CA LYS A 26 4.62 2.56 -17.46
C LYS A 26 3.66 2.91 -16.31
N PRO A 27 2.35 2.62 -16.44
CA PRO A 27 1.40 2.74 -15.35
C PRO A 27 1.79 1.87 -14.15
N PHE A 28 1.42 2.32 -12.96
CA PHE A 28 1.55 1.57 -11.71
C PHE A 28 0.36 1.85 -10.79
N ALA A 29 0.35 1.28 -9.59
CA ALA A 29 -0.71 1.51 -8.62
C ALA A 29 -0.16 2.24 -7.39
N ILE A 30 -0.96 3.15 -6.85
CA ILE A 30 -0.68 3.89 -5.62
C ILE A 30 -1.91 3.87 -4.72
N GLY A 31 -1.72 3.92 -3.41
CA GLY A 31 -2.84 3.95 -2.47
C GLY A 31 -2.40 3.97 -1.03
N VAL A 32 -3.29 3.52 -0.18
CA VAL A 32 -3.10 3.42 1.27
C VAL A 32 -3.23 1.98 1.72
N ARG A 33 -2.74 1.67 2.91
CA ARG A 33 -2.97 0.38 3.54
C ARG A 33 -4.04 0.51 4.62
N ILE A 34 -5.04 -0.37 4.59
CA ILE A 34 -6.07 -0.49 5.62
C ILE A 34 -5.71 -1.64 6.54
N GLU A 35 -5.89 -1.45 7.85
CA GLU A 35 -5.74 -2.44 8.90
C GLU A 35 -7.08 -2.63 9.61
N HIS A 36 -7.41 -3.85 9.97
CA HIS A 36 -8.65 -4.22 10.63
C HIS A 36 -8.52 -5.55 11.38
N ASP A 37 -9.48 -5.85 12.23
CA ASP A 37 -9.54 -7.13 12.94
C ASP A 37 -9.68 -8.29 11.95
N GLN A 38 -8.88 -9.35 12.12
CA GLN A 38 -8.98 -10.57 11.33
C GLN A 38 -10.34 -11.25 11.54
N ALA A 39 -10.86 -11.24 12.76
CA ALA A 39 -12.15 -11.84 13.09
C ALA A 39 -13.31 -11.29 12.25
N VAL A 40 -13.29 -10.00 11.88
CA VAL A 40 -14.31 -9.40 10.99
C VAL A 40 -14.30 -10.07 9.62
N ILE A 41 -13.12 -10.40 9.11
CA ILE A 41 -12.99 -11.05 7.81
C ILE A 41 -13.37 -12.53 7.91
N ASP A 42 -12.95 -13.21 8.95
CA ASP A 42 -13.26 -14.62 9.22
C ASP A 42 -14.79 -14.82 9.32
N GLU A 43 -15.46 -13.99 10.09
CA GLU A 43 -16.91 -14.02 10.21
C GLU A 43 -17.61 -13.73 8.87
N SER A 44 -17.13 -12.72 8.13
CA SER A 44 -17.69 -12.36 6.83
C SER A 44 -17.54 -13.46 5.78
N GLN A 45 -16.43 -14.21 5.81
CA GLN A 45 -16.12 -15.25 4.82
C GLN A 45 -16.66 -16.63 5.21
N TYR A 46 -16.58 -16.99 6.49
CA TYR A 46 -16.92 -18.32 6.97
C TYR A 46 -18.20 -18.38 7.80
N GLY A 47 -18.65 -17.27 8.36
CA GLY A 47 -19.81 -17.20 9.27
C GLY A 47 -19.56 -17.85 10.65
N VAL A 48 -18.37 -18.40 10.89
CA VAL A 48 -17.95 -19.07 12.12
C VAL A 48 -16.44 -18.87 12.33
N GLU A 49 -16.00 -19.15 13.54
CA GLU A 49 -14.57 -19.17 13.87
C GLU A 49 -13.81 -20.20 13.02
N PRO A 50 -12.77 -19.80 12.27
CA PRO A 50 -12.04 -20.68 11.33
C PRO A 50 -11.49 -21.95 11.97
N SER A 51 -10.97 -21.83 13.19
CA SER A 51 -10.40 -22.97 13.94
C SER A 51 -11.39 -24.10 14.17
N SER A 52 -12.69 -23.79 14.27
CA SER A 52 -13.76 -24.78 14.43
C SER A 52 -13.94 -25.67 13.19
N LEU A 53 -13.51 -25.18 12.03
CA LEU A 53 -13.56 -25.89 10.75
C LEU A 53 -12.19 -26.41 10.29
N GLY A 54 -11.13 -26.19 11.07
CA GLY A 54 -9.75 -26.50 10.67
C GLY A 54 -9.24 -25.60 9.52
N LEU A 55 -9.82 -24.41 9.36
CA LEU A 55 -9.44 -23.42 8.37
C LEU A 55 -8.41 -22.44 8.95
N GLY A 56 -7.62 -21.84 8.07
CA GLY A 56 -6.75 -20.72 8.42
C GLY A 56 -7.49 -19.38 8.35
N ALA A 57 -6.79 -18.31 8.69
CA ALA A 57 -7.28 -16.94 8.59
C ALA A 57 -7.81 -16.63 7.18
N ALA A 58 -9.01 -16.05 7.10
CA ALA A 58 -9.68 -15.73 5.84
C ALA A 58 -8.97 -14.61 5.08
N GLU A 59 -9.10 -14.65 3.77
CA GLU A 59 -8.58 -13.66 2.83
C GLU A 59 -9.73 -12.99 2.05
N TYR A 60 -9.48 -11.82 1.47
CA TYR A 60 -10.41 -11.19 0.53
C TYR A 60 -9.70 -10.57 -0.66
N SER A 61 -10.43 -10.42 -1.74
CA SER A 61 -10.04 -9.65 -2.90
C SER A 61 -11.22 -8.79 -3.35
N LEU A 62 -11.01 -7.48 -3.42
CA LEU A 62 -12.04 -6.49 -3.73
C LEU A 62 -11.62 -5.69 -4.97
N VAL A 63 -12.61 -5.38 -5.82
CA VAL A 63 -12.44 -4.53 -7.00
C VAL A 63 -13.65 -3.62 -7.11
N TYR A 64 -13.41 -2.34 -7.31
CA TYR A 64 -14.44 -1.35 -7.59
C TYR A 64 -14.08 -0.56 -8.86
N HIS A 65 -14.98 -0.55 -9.83
CA HIS A 65 -14.86 0.24 -11.04
C HIS A 65 -15.72 1.50 -10.93
N ASP A 66 -15.07 2.63 -10.83
CA ASP A 66 -15.76 3.91 -10.86
C ASP A 66 -16.13 4.29 -12.30
N LYS A 67 -17.44 4.34 -12.56
CA LYS A 67 -17.97 4.64 -13.90
C LYS A 67 -17.86 6.11 -14.28
N GLU A 68 -17.77 7.01 -13.30
CA GLU A 68 -17.71 8.45 -13.53
C GLU A 68 -16.29 8.86 -13.94
N THR A 69 -15.28 8.39 -13.24
CA THR A 69 -13.87 8.71 -13.49
C THR A 69 -13.17 7.70 -14.39
N GLY A 70 -13.76 6.52 -14.61
CA GLY A 70 -13.14 5.40 -15.31
C GLY A 70 -12.01 4.73 -14.53
N ARG A 71 -11.77 5.11 -13.26
CA ARG A 71 -10.72 4.54 -12.43
C ARG A 71 -11.18 3.25 -11.75
N THR A 72 -10.22 2.39 -11.48
CA THR A 72 -10.43 1.17 -10.71
C THR A 72 -9.67 1.24 -9.40
N ALA A 73 -10.40 1.07 -8.28
CA ALA A 73 -9.80 0.82 -6.97
C ALA A 73 -9.88 -0.67 -6.65
N TYR A 74 -8.83 -1.23 -6.07
CA TYR A 74 -8.81 -2.65 -5.74
C TYR A 74 -7.93 -2.95 -4.52
N SER A 75 -8.24 -4.05 -3.84
CA SER A 75 -7.38 -4.57 -2.79
C SER A 75 -6.14 -5.24 -3.40
N PHE A 76 -5.00 -5.03 -2.78
CA PHE A 76 -3.75 -5.62 -3.24
C PHE A 76 -2.94 -6.14 -2.06
N CYS A 77 -2.31 -7.31 -2.24
CA CYS A 77 -1.44 -7.91 -1.23
C CYS A 77 -2.08 -7.93 0.17
N MET A 78 -3.30 -8.50 0.25
CA MET A 78 -3.98 -8.75 1.52
C MET A 78 -3.12 -9.72 2.36
N CYS A 79 -2.93 -9.38 3.62
CA CYS A 79 -2.11 -10.13 4.58
C CYS A 79 -3.00 -10.58 5.73
N PRO A 80 -3.58 -11.79 5.67
CA PRO A 80 -4.36 -12.35 6.77
C PRO A 80 -3.45 -12.63 7.97
N GLY A 81 -3.95 -12.34 9.18
CA GLY A 81 -3.16 -12.45 10.41
C GLY A 81 -1.84 -11.68 10.36
N GLY A 82 -1.82 -10.54 9.65
CA GLY A 82 -0.61 -9.78 9.37
C GLY A 82 -0.70 -8.31 9.77
N GLN A 83 0.45 -7.72 10.00
CA GLN A 83 0.63 -6.35 10.46
C GLN A 83 1.08 -5.43 9.33
N VAL A 84 0.76 -4.15 9.43
CA VAL A 84 1.37 -3.10 8.61
C VAL A 84 2.77 -2.81 9.13
N VAL A 85 3.73 -2.62 8.24
CA VAL A 85 5.10 -2.28 8.58
C VAL A 85 5.57 -1.07 7.78
N ALA A 86 6.22 -0.12 8.43
CA ALA A 86 6.85 1.01 7.76
C ALA A 86 8.13 0.55 7.02
N SER A 87 8.40 1.19 5.89
CA SER A 87 9.55 0.93 5.04
C SER A 87 9.99 2.22 4.36
N ALA A 88 11.20 2.24 3.83
CA ALA A 88 11.71 3.36 3.05
C ALA A 88 12.54 2.86 1.88
N SER A 89 12.31 3.42 0.70
CA SER A 89 13.16 3.18 -0.48
C SER A 89 14.33 4.17 -0.55
N GLU A 90 14.11 5.38 -0.04
CA GLU A 90 15.09 6.47 -0.03
C GLU A 90 15.02 7.23 1.30
N ASN A 91 16.10 7.92 1.65
CA ASN A 91 16.13 8.78 2.83
C ASN A 91 15.12 9.94 2.69
N GLY A 92 14.35 10.21 3.74
CA GLY A 92 13.32 11.25 3.73
C GLY A 92 12.03 10.85 3.00
N GLY A 93 11.82 9.57 2.75
CA GLY A 93 10.58 9.00 2.25
C GLY A 93 10.09 7.87 3.14
N VAL A 94 8.78 7.62 3.19
CA VAL A 94 8.19 6.47 3.86
C VAL A 94 7.09 5.85 3.01
N VAL A 95 7.04 4.53 3.04
CA VAL A 95 5.98 3.70 2.49
C VAL A 95 5.58 2.65 3.52
N VAL A 96 4.51 1.92 3.26
CA VAL A 96 4.09 0.81 4.11
C VAL A 96 3.95 -0.48 3.31
N ASN A 97 4.26 -1.58 3.97
CA ASN A 97 4.02 -2.94 3.50
C ASN A 97 3.14 -3.70 4.49
N GLY A 98 2.62 -4.84 4.09
CA GLY A 98 2.00 -5.80 4.99
C GLY A 98 2.88 -7.03 5.16
N MET A 99 2.93 -7.54 6.37
CA MET A 99 3.71 -8.72 6.73
C MET A 99 2.88 -9.65 7.59
N SER A 100 2.78 -10.92 7.20
CA SER A 100 2.21 -11.97 8.04
C SER A 100 3.31 -12.87 8.55
N LEU A 101 3.23 -13.26 9.80
CA LEU A 101 4.01 -14.39 10.31
C LEU A 101 3.49 -15.68 9.70
N TYR A 102 4.27 -16.74 9.78
CA TYR A 102 3.88 -18.06 9.25
C TYR A 102 2.55 -18.56 9.81
N ALA A 103 2.31 -18.35 11.10
CA ALA A 103 1.08 -18.78 11.78
C ALA A 103 -0.17 -18.01 11.36
N ARG A 104 -0.01 -16.74 10.85
CA ARG A 104 -1.13 -15.85 10.47
C ARG A 104 -2.15 -15.64 11.58
N ASP A 105 -1.69 -15.50 12.80
CA ASP A 105 -2.50 -15.52 14.05
C ASP A 105 -2.34 -14.25 14.90
N SER A 106 -1.93 -13.15 14.29
CA SER A 106 -1.74 -11.88 15.02
C SER A 106 -3.07 -11.24 15.50
N GLY A 107 -4.21 -11.74 15.06
CA GLY A 107 -5.53 -11.16 15.35
C GLY A 107 -5.91 -9.97 14.47
N VAL A 108 -4.97 -9.40 13.74
CA VAL A 108 -5.21 -8.31 12.77
C VAL A 108 -4.93 -8.77 11.35
N ALA A 109 -5.53 -8.08 10.39
CA ALA A 109 -5.28 -8.27 8.97
C ALA A 109 -5.11 -6.91 8.31
N ASN A 110 -4.47 -6.87 7.17
CA ASN A 110 -4.32 -5.65 6.40
C ASN A 110 -4.31 -5.92 4.90
N SER A 111 -4.64 -4.88 4.13
CA SER A 111 -4.57 -4.90 2.67
C SER A 111 -4.21 -3.51 2.15
N ALA A 112 -3.50 -3.43 1.06
CA ALA A 112 -3.45 -2.19 0.30
C ALA A 112 -4.79 -1.99 -0.42
N ILE A 113 -5.25 -0.73 -0.46
CA ILE A 113 -6.32 -0.27 -1.33
C ILE A 113 -5.67 0.71 -2.29
N VAL A 114 -5.62 0.34 -3.54
CA VAL A 114 -4.84 1.07 -4.56
C VAL A 114 -5.68 1.44 -5.77
N VAL A 115 -5.24 2.48 -6.46
CA VAL A 115 -5.76 2.90 -7.76
C VAL A 115 -4.63 2.93 -8.78
N ASN A 116 -4.94 2.64 -10.04
CA ASN A 116 -3.98 2.78 -11.12
C ASN A 116 -3.72 4.26 -11.43
N VAL A 117 -2.45 4.58 -11.61
CA VAL A 117 -1.96 5.87 -12.09
C VAL A 117 -1.10 5.67 -13.33
N GLY A 118 -1.12 6.64 -14.22
CA GLY A 118 -0.44 6.57 -15.49
C GLY A 118 0.10 7.92 -15.95
N PRO A 119 0.54 8.02 -17.21
CA PRO A 119 1.11 9.25 -17.77
C PRO A 119 0.22 10.48 -17.62
N ASP A 120 -1.09 10.31 -17.61
CA ASP A 120 -2.05 11.42 -17.41
C ASP A 120 -1.99 11.99 -15.99
N ASP A 121 -1.49 11.24 -15.02
CA ASP A 121 -1.38 11.64 -13.62
C ASP A 121 0.00 12.25 -13.30
N PHE A 122 1.07 11.77 -13.92
CA PHE A 122 2.44 12.14 -13.53
C PHE A 122 3.35 12.57 -14.68
N GLY A 123 2.91 12.45 -15.95
CA GLY A 123 3.70 12.90 -17.11
C GLY A 123 4.23 11.75 -17.97
N THR A 124 4.85 12.11 -19.10
CA THR A 124 5.28 11.16 -20.15
C THR A 124 6.79 10.93 -20.21
N HIS A 125 7.58 11.68 -19.41
CA HIS A 125 9.02 11.46 -19.34
C HIS A 125 9.32 10.13 -18.60
N PRO A 126 10.30 9.35 -19.03
CA PRO A 126 10.58 8.02 -18.45
C PRO A 126 10.76 7.97 -16.93
N LEU A 127 11.19 9.06 -16.31
CA LEU A 127 11.40 9.16 -14.86
C LEU A 127 10.28 9.89 -14.09
N ASP A 128 9.24 10.37 -14.76
CA ASP A 128 8.15 11.10 -14.09
C ASP A 128 7.42 10.25 -13.05
N GLY A 129 7.23 8.95 -13.31
CA GLY A 129 6.69 8.02 -12.33
C GLY A 129 7.55 7.90 -11.06
N VAL A 130 8.87 7.96 -11.19
CA VAL A 130 9.79 7.98 -10.04
C VAL A 130 9.64 9.28 -9.24
N ALA A 131 9.54 10.41 -9.93
CA ALA A 131 9.34 11.72 -9.30
C ALA A 131 8.00 11.77 -8.54
N PHE A 132 6.94 11.24 -9.13
CA PHE A 132 5.61 11.13 -8.51
C PHE A 132 5.64 10.26 -7.24
N GLN A 133 6.29 9.09 -7.27
CA GLN A 133 6.45 8.25 -6.09
C GLN A 133 7.19 8.98 -4.98
N ARG A 134 8.31 9.63 -5.30
CA ARG A 134 9.10 10.42 -4.34
C ARG A 134 8.30 11.53 -3.67
N GLU A 135 7.44 12.19 -4.42
CA GLU A 135 6.57 13.25 -3.89
C GLU A 135 5.65 12.71 -2.78
N TRP A 136 4.96 11.61 -3.03
CA TRP A 136 4.04 11.02 -2.06
C TRP A 136 4.76 10.40 -0.88
N GLU A 137 5.90 9.77 -1.10
CA GLU A 137 6.74 9.21 -0.02
C GLU A 137 7.27 10.29 0.92
N ARG A 138 7.67 11.45 0.38
CA ARG A 138 8.10 12.60 1.18
C ARG A 138 6.95 13.21 1.97
N LYS A 139 5.80 13.41 1.34
CA LYS A 139 4.60 13.89 2.03
C LYS A 139 4.21 12.98 3.20
N ALA A 140 4.25 11.67 2.99
CA ALA A 140 3.99 10.70 4.05
C ALA A 140 5.04 10.78 5.16
N TYR A 141 6.32 10.90 4.83
CA TYR A 141 7.40 11.07 5.80
C TYR A 141 7.22 12.33 6.66
N GLU A 142 6.92 13.48 6.03
CA GLU A 142 6.68 14.74 6.72
C GLU A 142 5.47 14.66 7.65
N LEU A 143 4.35 14.11 7.16
CA LEU A 143 3.13 13.91 7.95
C LEU A 143 3.31 12.93 9.11
N GLY A 144 4.17 11.92 8.96
CA GLY A 144 4.53 10.97 10.00
C GLY A 144 5.49 11.53 11.06
N GLY A 145 5.90 12.79 10.95
CA GLY A 145 6.80 13.45 11.92
C GLY A 145 8.28 13.38 11.57
N SER A 146 8.62 13.08 10.32
CA SER A 146 10.01 13.05 9.79
C SER A 146 10.96 12.09 10.52
N ASN A 147 10.42 10.98 10.99
CA ASN A 147 11.14 9.98 11.79
C ASN A 147 10.92 8.53 11.29
N PHE A 148 10.51 8.37 10.03
CA PHE A 148 10.15 7.10 9.38
C PHE A 148 8.92 6.39 9.96
N HIS A 149 8.14 7.04 10.84
CA HIS A 149 6.80 6.59 11.15
C HIS A 149 5.84 6.90 10.00
N ALA A 150 5.00 5.96 9.65
CA ALA A 150 3.97 6.19 8.65
C ALA A 150 2.80 6.97 9.26
N PRO A 151 2.25 7.97 8.56
CA PRO A 151 1.05 8.65 9.02
C PRO A 151 -0.15 7.72 8.97
N ALA A 152 -0.99 7.77 9.99
CA ALA A 152 -2.19 6.95 10.09
C ALA A 152 -3.41 7.79 10.49
N GLN A 153 -4.58 7.33 10.07
CA GLN A 153 -5.89 7.87 10.48
C GLN A 153 -6.92 6.76 10.49
N THR A 154 -8.02 6.96 11.20
CA THR A 154 -9.10 5.98 11.19
C THR A 154 -9.84 6.00 9.85
N VAL A 155 -10.49 4.87 9.50
CA VAL A 155 -11.36 4.80 8.31
C VAL A 155 -12.48 5.84 8.39
N GLY A 156 -13.05 6.07 9.58
CA GLY A 156 -14.05 7.11 9.79
C GLY A 156 -13.54 8.52 9.46
N GLN A 157 -12.30 8.85 9.83
CA GLN A 157 -11.66 10.12 9.46
C GLN A 157 -11.41 10.22 7.96
N PHE A 158 -10.90 9.16 7.35
CA PHE A 158 -10.66 9.11 5.90
C PHE A 158 -11.93 9.35 5.09
N LEU A 159 -13.07 8.81 5.57
CA LEU A 159 -14.38 8.99 4.95
C LEU A 159 -15.09 10.30 5.36
N GLY A 160 -14.51 11.11 6.25
CA GLY A 160 -15.14 12.33 6.75
C GLY A 160 -16.35 12.09 7.66
N LEU A 161 -16.47 10.90 8.24
CA LEU A 161 -17.61 10.47 9.07
C LEU A 161 -17.43 10.75 10.56
N SER A 162 -16.21 10.98 11.03
CA SER A 162 -15.89 11.19 12.46
C SER A 162 -14.91 12.33 12.66
N PRO A 163 -15.06 13.18 13.69
CA PRO A 163 -13.96 13.97 14.23
C PRO A 163 -12.94 13.02 14.86
N ALA A 164 -11.67 13.42 14.83
CA ALA A 164 -10.53 12.59 15.20
C ALA A 164 -10.54 12.01 16.61
N PRO A 165 -10.71 10.69 16.83
CA PRO A 165 -9.99 10.07 17.93
C PRO A 165 -8.50 9.90 17.52
N SER A 166 -7.58 10.00 18.47
CA SER A 166 -6.21 9.58 18.26
C SER A 166 -6.19 8.12 17.81
N VAL A 167 -5.40 7.79 16.79
CA VAL A 167 -5.08 6.40 16.49
C VAL A 167 -4.24 5.90 17.65
N GLN A 168 -4.87 5.19 18.58
CA GLN A 168 -4.22 4.47 19.65
C GLN A 168 -4.24 3.00 19.23
N ASP A 169 -3.14 2.29 19.43
CA ASP A 169 -3.01 0.87 19.16
C ASP A 169 -2.91 0.47 17.66
N SER A 170 -2.21 1.26 16.86
CA SER A 170 -1.74 0.80 15.55
C SER A 170 -0.65 -0.28 15.71
N THR A 171 -0.50 -1.20 14.75
CA THR A 171 0.51 -2.26 14.78
C THR A 171 1.92 -1.78 14.40
N TYR A 172 2.10 -0.51 14.10
CA TYR A 172 3.42 0.11 13.83
C TYR A 172 3.63 1.42 14.58
#